data_a0c27d497b2d06a54353c122f950492a
#
_entry.id   a0c27d497b2d06a54353c122f950492a
#
_cell.length_a   1.000
_cell.length_b   1.000
_cell.length_c   1.000
_cell.angle_alpha   90.00
_cell.angle_beta   90.00
_cell.angle_gamma   90.00
#
_symmetry.space_group_name_H-M   'P 1'
#
loop_
_entity.id
_entity.type
_entity.pdbx_description
1 polymer ?
#
loop_
_entity_poly.entity_id
_entity_poly.type
_entity_poly.pdbx_seq_one_letter_code
_entity_poly.pdbx_strand_id
1 'polypeptide(L)'
;MKTRHLTFKQLLSIALAESIGAWRRFIFFIICIAIGVGAIMTVKSFSSIINLAIQGESKGLLAADIEIKGRWEQNSDDIKFQKASLPPKTRIQFIKELHAMALYSQANGSKESLLVELKSIPAQEPFYPMYGNIALIPPEPLKKMVGDRGAVVDPAFLLQTNLKVGNSFQLGKTTVRINGTVTKEPDRITRAFSI
;
A
#
# COMPACT_ATOMS: atom_id res chain seq x y z
N MET A 1 -14.39 -14.09 82.45
CA MET A 1 -13.50 -13.94 81.31
C MET A 1 -13.54 -12.51 80.80
N LYS A 2 -12.48 -11.72 80.95
CA LYS A 2 -12.46 -10.30 80.59
C LYS A 2 -12.10 -10.23 79.07
N THR A 3 -13.05 -9.96 78.22
CA THR A 3 -12.81 -9.73 76.77
C THR A 3 -12.05 -8.43 76.61
N ARG A 4 -10.79 -8.55 76.28
CA ARG A 4 -9.88 -7.42 75.93
C ARG A 4 -10.31 -6.88 74.60
N HIS A 5 -11.03 -5.78 74.56
CA HIS A 5 -11.32 -5.09 73.30
C HIS A 5 -10.00 -4.49 72.75
N LEU A 6 -9.53 -4.99 71.62
CA LEU A 6 -8.37 -4.45 70.91
C LEU A 6 -8.74 -3.04 70.39
N THR A 7 -7.89 -2.07 70.70
CA THR A 7 -8.06 -0.70 70.23
C THR A 7 -7.74 -0.64 68.72
N PHE A 8 -8.46 0.19 67.97
CA PHE A 8 -8.29 0.34 66.51
C PHE A 8 -6.82 0.53 66.09
N LYS A 9 -6.06 1.27 66.87
CA LYS A 9 -4.59 1.43 66.67
C LYS A 9 -3.83 0.09 66.76
N GLN A 10 -4.18 -0.79 67.64
CA GLN A 10 -3.56 -2.11 67.79
C GLN A 10 -3.90 -3.03 66.61
N LEU A 11 -5.18 -2.99 66.13
CA LEU A 11 -5.57 -3.72 64.94
C LEU A 11 -4.82 -3.22 63.67
N LEU A 12 -4.67 -1.91 63.55
CA LEU A 12 -3.95 -1.32 62.45
C LEU A 12 -2.46 -1.67 62.45
N SER A 13 -1.80 -1.67 63.64
CA SER A 13 -0.42 -2.04 63.76
C SER A 13 -0.14 -3.51 63.48
N ILE A 14 -1.05 -4.41 63.85
CA ILE A 14 -0.95 -5.84 63.55
C ILE A 14 -1.14 -6.06 62.06
N ALA A 15 -2.13 -5.41 61.42
CA ALA A 15 -2.37 -5.50 59.96
C ALA A 15 -1.16 -5.00 59.14
N LEU A 16 -0.54 -3.91 59.58
CA LEU A 16 0.67 -3.40 58.94
C LEU A 16 1.88 -4.35 59.10
N ALA A 17 2.07 -4.91 60.26
CA ALA A 17 3.16 -5.88 60.52
C ALA A 17 2.98 -7.17 59.70
N GLU A 18 1.75 -7.68 59.60
CA GLU A 18 1.41 -8.83 58.75
C GLU A 18 1.62 -8.51 57.26
N SER A 19 1.19 -7.31 56.81
CA SER A 19 1.40 -6.85 55.43
C SER A 19 2.89 -6.77 55.07
N ILE A 20 3.72 -6.27 55.96
CA ILE A 20 5.17 -6.21 55.76
C ILE A 20 5.78 -7.62 55.66
N GLY A 21 5.33 -8.56 56.51
CA GLY A 21 5.79 -9.95 56.47
C GLY A 21 5.38 -10.69 55.20
N ALA A 22 4.16 -10.34 54.66
CA ALA A 22 3.66 -10.92 53.42
C ALA A 22 4.13 -10.18 52.13
N TRP A 23 4.90 -9.09 52.26
CA TRP A 23 5.30 -8.21 51.14
C TRP A 23 5.93 -8.96 49.96
N ARG A 24 6.74 -9.95 50.21
CA ARG A 24 7.39 -10.76 49.15
C ARG A 24 6.38 -11.55 48.34
N ARG A 25 5.29 -12.01 48.94
CA ARG A 25 4.21 -12.72 48.22
C ARG A 25 3.37 -11.74 47.40
N PHE A 26 3.10 -10.54 47.95
CA PHE A 26 2.36 -9.49 47.24
C PHE A 26 3.13 -8.96 46.03
N ILE A 27 4.46 -8.76 46.14
CA ILE A 27 5.28 -8.36 45.02
C ILE A 27 5.21 -9.39 43.88
N PHE A 28 5.32 -10.68 44.21
CA PHE A 28 5.22 -11.72 43.19
C PHE A 28 3.86 -11.65 42.45
N PHE A 29 2.79 -11.48 43.19
CA PHE A 29 1.44 -11.34 42.61
C PHE A 29 1.33 -10.09 41.70
N ILE A 30 1.84 -8.97 42.17
CA ILE A 30 1.85 -7.72 41.39
C ILE A 30 2.66 -7.88 40.11
N ILE A 31 3.84 -8.52 40.17
CA ILE A 31 4.66 -8.79 38.99
C ILE A 31 3.93 -9.69 37.99
N CYS A 32 3.25 -10.75 38.46
CA CYS A 32 2.50 -11.63 37.58
C CYS A 32 1.36 -10.87 36.87
N ILE A 33 0.62 -10.03 37.61
CA ILE A 33 -0.44 -9.20 37.03
C ILE A 33 0.14 -8.17 36.06
N ALA A 34 1.25 -7.51 36.43
CA ALA A 34 1.90 -6.51 35.57
C ALA A 34 2.39 -7.11 34.25
N ILE A 35 2.97 -8.32 34.30
CA ILE A 35 3.37 -9.05 33.09
C ILE A 35 2.15 -9.38 32.22
N GLY A 36 1.09 -9.89 32.80
CA GLY A 36 -0.14 -10.24 32.08
C GLY A 36 -0.79 -9.03 31.41
N VAL A 37 -0.96 -7.94 32.16
CA VAL A 37 -1.50 -6.68 31.61
C VAL A 37 -0.55 -6.09 30.57
N GLY A 38 0.76 -6.10 30.85
CA GLY A 38 1.77 -5.61 29.91
C GLY A 38 1.74 -6.36 28.57
N ALA A 39 1.62 -7.67 28.60
CA ALA A 39 1.52 -8.49 27.39
C ALA A 39 0.26 -8.10 26.55
N ILE A 40 -0.89 -7.96 27.19
CA ILE A 40 -2.14 -7.57 26.51
C ILE A 40 -2.02 -6.16 25.93
N MET A 41 -1.45 -5.21 26.67
CA MET A 41 -1.23 -3.84 26.20
C MET A 41 -0.28 -3.77 25.03
N THR A 42 0.79 -4.57 25.06
CA THR A 42 1.76 -4.63 23.94
C THR A 42 1.10 -5.13 22.66
N VAL A 43 0.32 -6.21 22.74
CA VAL A 43 -0.39 -6.74 21.55
C VAL A 43 -1.41 -5.73 21.02
N LYS A 44 -2.18 -5.08 21.88
CA LYS A 44 -3.14 -4.04 21.46
C LYS A 44 -2.46 -2.83 20.83
N SER A 45 -1.37 -2.34 21.43
CA SER A 45 -0.60 -1.21 20.87
C SER A 45 0.00 -1.55 19.51
N PHE A 46 0.57 -2.73 19.36
CA PHE A 46 1.12 -3.21 18.09
C PHE A 46 0.02 -3.30 17.01
N SER A 47 -1.11 -3.90 17.33
CA SER A 47 -2.26 -3.96 16.41
C SER A 47 -2.77 -2.58 16.00
N SER A 48 -2.83 -1.63 16.95
CA SER A 48 -3.25 -0.25 16.68
C SER A 48 -2.27 0.47 15.75
N ILE A 49 -0.96 0.31 15.98
CA ILE A 49 0.08 0.92 15.12
C ILE A 49 0.01 0.36 13.70
N ILE A 50 -0.15 -0.95 13.55
CA ILE A 50 -0.32 -1.58 12.24
C ILE A 50 -1.55 -1.03 11.52
N ASN A 51 -2.70 -0.96 12.20
CA ASN A 51 -3.92 -0.44 11.60
C ASN A 51 -3.78 1.03 11.17
N LEU A 52 -3.12 1.86 11.97
CA LEU A 52 -2.85 3.25 11.62
C LEU A 52 -1.89 3.36 10.41
N ALA A 53 -0.85 2.53 10.37
CA ALA A 53 0.07 2.49 9.25
C ALA A 53 -0.63 2.06 7.94
N ILE A 54 -1.44 1.01 8.00
CA ILE A 54 -2.24 0.54 6.85
C ILE A 54 -3.20 1.62 6.38
N GLN A 55 -3.94 2.28 7.29
CA GLN A 55 -4.87 3.34 6.93
C GLN A 55 -4.18 4.57 6.33
N GLY A 56 -3.00 4.92 6.84
CA GLY A 56 -2.21 6.03 6.32
C GLY A 56 -1.67 5.76 4.90
N GLU A 57 -1.23 4.53 4.65
CA GLU A 57 -0.64 4.13 3.36
C GLU A 57 -1.67 3.65 2.32
N SER A 58 -2.88 3.25 2.76
CA SER A 58 -3.87 2.62 1.87
C SER A 58 -4.24 3.48 0.65
N LYS A 59 -4.39 4.78 0.82
CA LYS A 59 -4.67 5.71 -0.28
C LYS A 59 -3.51 5.82 -1.27
N GLY A 60 -2.29 5.80 -0.76
CA GLY A 60 -1.09 5.78 -1.58
C GLY A 60 -0.90 4.45 -2.31
N LEU A 61 -1.31 3.35 -1.70
CA LEU A 61 -1.21 2.01 -2.29
C LEU A 61 -2.25 1.75 -3.37
N LEU A 62 -3.47 2.27 -3.21
CA LEU A 62 -4.55 2.14 -4.19
C LEU A 62 -4.52 3.22 -5.27
N ALA A 63 -3.70 4.26 -5.10
CA ALA A 63 -3.72 5.48 -5.92
C ALA A 63 -5.11 6.17 -5.99
N ALA A 64 -6.08 5.72 -5.19
CA ALA A 64 -7.46 6.18 -5.12
C ALA A 64 -8.06 5.89 -3.73
N ASP A 65 -9.24 6.44 -3.43
CA ASP A 65 -10.00 6.07 -2.23
C ASP A 65 -10.65 4.68 -2.39
N ILE A 66 -11.09 4.34 -3.60
CA ILE A 66 -11.70 3.06 -3.96
C ILE A 66 -11.21 2.67 -5.35
N GLU A 67 -10.82 1.42 -5.49
CA GLU A 67 -10.48 0.80 -6.77
C GLU A 67 -11.48 -0.32 -7.06
N ILE A 68 -12.04 -0.31 -8.26
CA ILE A 68 -12.92 -1.37 -8.76
C ILE A 68 -12.24 -2.05 -9.93
N LYS A 69 -11.78 -3.29 -9.73
CA LYS A 69 -11.14 -4.10 -10.77
C LYS A 69 -12.18 -5.01 -11.45
N GLY A 70 -12.23 -4.92 -12.77
CA GLY A 70 -12.99 -5.82 -13.61
C GLY A 70 -12.06 -6.60 -14.55
N ARG A 71 -12.34 -7.88 -14.78
CA ARG A 71 -11.59 -8.71 -15.74
C ARG A 71 -11.89 -8.35 -17.19
N TRP A 72 -13.07 -7.78 -17.43
CA TRP A 72 -13.59 -7.44 -18.76
C TRP A 72 -13.79 -5.94 -18.87
N GLU A 73 -13.79 -5.44 -20.10
CA GLU A 73 -14.15 -4.06 -20.35
C GLU A 73 -15.59 -3.82 -19.84
N GLN A 74 -15.75 -2.79 -19.02
CA GLN A 74 -17.04 -2.46 -18.42
C GLN A 74 -17.99 -1.92 -19.50
N ASN A 75 -19.22 -2.39 -19.48
CA ASN A 75 -20.26 -1.89 -20.37
C ASN A 75 -20.67 -0.45 -19.97
N SER A 76 -21.17 0.30 -20.94
CA SER A 76 -21.67 1.68 -20.70
C SER A 76 -22.74 1.77 -19.62
N ASP A 77 -23.55 0.72 -19.46
CA ASP A 77 -24.61 0.71 -18.45
C ASP A 77 -24.07 0.43 -17.05
N ASP A 78 -23.04 -0.41 -16.91
CA ASP A 78 -22.33 -0.62 -15.66
C ASP A 78 -21.65 0.67 -15.18
N ILE A 79 -21.04 1.40 -16.11
CA ILE A 79 -20.41 2.70 -15.84
C ILE A 79 -21.46 3.73 -15.39
N LYS A 80 -22.62 3.77 -16.02
CA LYS A 80 -23.73 4.66 -15.62
C LYS A 80 -24.23 4.31 -14.23
N PHE A 81 -24.45 3.02 -13.96
CA PHE A 81 -24.89 2.55 -12.64
C PHE A 81 -23.89 2.91 -11.55
N GLN A 82 -22.60 2.67 -11.79
CA GLN A 82 -21.54 3.03 -10.84
C GLN A 82 -21.54 4.55 -10.59
N LYS A 83 -21.61 5.37 -11.64
CA LYS A 83 -21.67 6.83 -11.49
C LYS A 83 -22.90 7.30 -10.71
N ALA A 84 -24.06 6.68 -10.94
CA ALA A 84 -25.30 7.02 -10.24
C ALA A 84 -25.28 6.61 -8.75
N SER A 85 -24.53 5.58 -8.40
CA SER A 85 -24.41 5.06 -7.03
C SER A 85 -23.38 5.82 -6.18
N LEU A 86 -22.56 6.66 -6.79
CA LEU A 86 -21.49 7.39 -6.10
C LEU A 86 -21.97 8.77 -5.62
N PRO A 87 -21.40 9.29 -4.52
CA PRO A 87 -21.71 10.64 -4.03
C PRO A 87 -21.47 11.71 -5.11
N PRO A 88 -22.26 12.79 -5.10
CA PRO A 88 -22.02 13.92 -6.01
C PRO A 88 -20.60 14.48 -5.77
N LYS A 89 -19.91 14.85 -6.86
CA LYS A 89 -18.52 15.32 -6.91
C LYS A 89 -17.44 14.22 -6.78
N THR A 90 -17.80 12.94 -6.84
CA THR A 90 -16.80 11.86 -6.93
C THR A 90 -16.02 11.98 -8.25
N ARG A 91 -14.70 11.97 -8.14
CA ARG A 91 -13.80 11.91 -9.31
C ARG A 91 -13.59 10.46 -9.69
N ILE A 92 -13.80 10.13 -10.94
CA ILE A 92 -13.65 8.76 -11.46
C ILE A 92 -12.62 8.78 -12.58
N GLN A 93 -11.72 7.81 -12.56
CA GLN A 93 -10.75 7.59 -13.61
C GLN A 93 -10.81 6.12 -14.05
N PHE A 94 -10.78 5.90 -15.35
CA PHE A 94 -10.73 4.57 -15.94
C PHE A 94 -9.31 4.30 -16.42
N ILE A 95 -8.71 3.22 -15.92
CA ILE A 95 -7.39 2.74 -16.32
C ILE A 95 -7.60 1.40 -17.00
N LYS A 96 -6.96 1.18 -18.15
CA LYS A 96 -6.99 -0.12 -18.82
C LYS A 96 -5.65 -0.80 -18.60
N GLU A 97 -5.69 -1.99 -18.05
CA GLU A 97 -4.52 -2.86 -17.87
C GLU A 97 -4.68 -4.06 -18.80
N LEU A 98 -3.64 -4.35 -19.56
CA LEU A 98 -3.65 -5.47 -20.49
C LEU A 98 -2.24 -6.04 -20.66
N HIS A 99 -2.18 -7.32 -20.99
CA HIS A 99 -0.92 -7.95 -21.38
C HIS A 99 -0.76 -7.86 -22.90
N ALA A 100 0.39 -7.47 -23.35
CA ALA A 100 0.72 -7.33 -24.76
C ALA A 100 2.13 -7.83 -25.06
N MET A 101 2.36 -8.24 -26.30
CA MET A 101 3.70 -8.56 -26.77
C MET A 101 4.39 -7.29 -27.27
N ALA A 102 5.48 -6.92 -26.61
CA ALA A 102 6.38 -5.88 -27.07
C ALA A 102 7.39 -6.49 -28.04
N LEU A 103 7.37 -6.04 -29.29
CA LEU A 103 8.33 -6.44 -30.33
C LEU A 103 9.43 -5.38 -30.41
N TYR A 104 10.66 -5.78 -30.33
CA TYR A 104 11.81 -4.87 -30.38
C TYR A 104 12.96 -5.48 -31.18
N SER A 105 13.83 -4.61 -31.69
CA SER A 105 15.04 -5.03 -32.43
C SER A 105 16.24 -4.86 -31.51
N GLN A 106 17.04 -5.91 -31.42
CA GLN A 106 18.34 -5.84 -30.77
C GLN A 106 19.42 -5.20 -31.66
N ALA A 107 20.54 -4.83 -31.05
CA ALA A 107 21.66 -4.23 -31.74
C ALA A 107 22.25 -5.12 -32.86
N ASN A 108 22.09 -6.44 -32.76
CA ASN A 108 22.48 -7.43 -33.77
C ASN A 108 21.48 -7.56 -34.92
N GLY A 109 20.38 -6.78 -34.93
CA GLY A 109 19.33 -6.82 -35.94
C GLY A 109 18.27 -7.91 -35.74
N SER A 110 18.40 -8.77 -34.72
CA SER A 110 17.38 -9.76 -34.41
C SER A 110 16.13 -9.07 -33.85
N LYS A 111 14.95 -9.59 -34.22
CA LYS A 111 13.67 -9.17 -33.66
C LYS A 111 13.30 -10.13 -32.56
N GLU A 112 13.02 -9.59 -31.40
CA GLU A 112 12.60 -10.34 -30.24
C GLU A 112 11.27 -9.82 -29.72
N SER A 113 10.63 -10.63 -28.89
CA SER A 113 9.36 -10.28 -28.26
C SER A 113 9.39 -10.57 -26.78
N LEU A 114 8.80 -9.68 -25.99
CA LEU A 114 8.65 -9.82 -24.54
C LEU A 114 7.19 -9.59 -24.19
N LEU A 115 6.63 -10.46 -23.34
CA LEU A 115 5.31 -10.23 -22.76
C LEU A 115 5.42 -9.13 -21.73
N VAL A 116 4.65 -8.07 -21.88
CA VAL A 116 4.63 -6.92 -21.00
C VAL A 116 3.21 -6.65 -20.50
N GLU A 117 3.12 -6.15 -19.32
CA GLU A 117 1.89 -5.58 -18.78
C GLU A 117 1.85 -4.10 -19.16
N LEU A 118 0.80 -3.71 -19.86
CA LEU A 118 0.57 -2.35 -20.32
C LEU A 118 -0.54 -1.70 -19.51
N LYS A 119 -0.23 -0.57 -18.90
CA LYS A 119 -1.19 0.29 -18.19
C LYS A 119 -1.47 1.52 -19.03
N SER A 120 -2.68 1.61 -19.58
CA SER A 120 -3.12 2.75 -20.38
C SER A 120 -3.80 3.77 -19.48
N ILE A 121 -3.25 4.97 -19.44
CA ILE A 121 -3.71 6.08 -18.61
C ILE A 121 -4.34 7.13 -19.53
N PRO A 122 -5.66 7.47 -19.34
CA PRO A 122 -6.30 8.50 -20.14
C PRO A 122 -5.68 9.88 -19.85
N ALA A 123 -5.56 10.70 -20.88
CA ALA A 123 -5.01 12.06 -20.75
C ALA A 123 -5.99 13.06 -20.07
N GLN A 124 -7.20 12.61 -19.73
CA GLN A 124 -8.25 13.45 -19.13
C GLN A 124 -8.08 13.55 -17.61
N GLU A 125 -8.53 14.66 -17.04
CA GLU A 125 -8.62 14.82 -15.60
C GLU A 125 -9.83 14.04 -14.99
N PRO A 126 -9.68 13.46 -13.78
CA PRO A 126 -8.50 13.49 -12.92
C PRO A 126 -7.38 12.59 -13.47
N PHE A 127 -6.13 13.10 -13.44
CA PHE A 127 -4.99 12.35 -13.98
C PHE A 127 -4.46 11.35 -12.94
N TYR A 128 -4.00 10.19 -13.41
CA TYR A 128 -3.39 9.17 -12.55
C TYR A 128 -1.96 9.58 -12.09
N PRO A 129 -1.60 9.31 -10.83
CA PRO A 129 -2.42 8.77 -9.76
C PRO A 129 -3.24 9.86 -9.08
N MET A 130 -4.42 9.52 -8.54
CA MET A 130 -5.20 10.46 -7.74
C MET A 130 -4.57 10.74 -6.38
N TYR A 131 -3.89 9.73 -5.82
CA TYR A 131 -3.11 9.80 -4.59
C TYR A 131 -1.75 9.13 -4.78
N GLY A 132 -0.79 9.54 -3.95
CA GLY A 132 0.58 9.07 -4.03
C GLY A 132 1.40 9.80 -5.09
N ASN A 133 2.66 9.42 -5.20
CA ASN A 133 3.63 10.02 -6.12
C ASN A 133 4.23 8.98 -7.04
N ILE A 134 4.30 9.30 -8.32
CA ILE A 134 5.10 8.58 -9.29
C ILE A 134 6.49 9.22 -9.36
N ALA A 135 7.53 8.41 -9.23
CA ALA A 135 8.90 8.87 -9.46
C ALA A 135 9.37 8.41 -10.84
N LEU A 136 9.75 9.36 -11.68
CA LEU A 136 10.18 9.14 -13.06
C LEU A 136 11.62 9.61 -13.27
N ILE A 137 12.30 8.99 -14.20
CA ILE A 137 13.62 9.42 -14.70
C ILE A 137 13.52 9.58 -16.21
N PRO A 138 13.74 10.79 -16.78
CA PRO A 138 13.97 12.07 -16.10
C PRO A 138 12.75 12.54 -15.28
N PRO A 139 12.92 13.46 -14.31
CA PRO A 139 11.84 13.94 -13.43
C PRO A 139 10.92 14.92 -14.17
N GLU A 140 10.13 14.42 -15.09
CA GLU A 140 9.14 15.19 -15.84
C GLU A 140 7.72 14.72 -15.50
N PRO A 141 6.69 15.57 -15.71
CA PRO A 141 5.30 15.17 -15.51
C PRO A 141 4.93 13.98 -16.40
N LEU A 142 4.31 12.95 -15.80
CA LEU A 142 3.91 11.73 -16.49
C LEU A 142 3.08 12.04 -17.75
N LYS A 143 2.14 12.99 -17.67
CA LYS A 143 1.31 13.42 -18.81
C LYS A 143 2.12 13.85 -20.02
N LYS A 144 3.27 14.50 -19.82
CA LYS A 144 4.17 14.91 -20.90
C LYS A 144 4.92 13.72 -21.48
N MET A 145 5.31 12.76 -20.65
CA MET A 145 6.08 11.60 -21.05
C MET A 145 5.27 10.54 -21.81
N VAL A 146 3.98 10.39 -21.49
CA VAL A 146 3.08 9.42 -22.15
C VAL A 146 2.32 10.03 -23.32
N GLY A 147 2.45 11.34 -23.59
CA GLY A 147 1.88 11.99 -24.76
C GLY A 147 2.54 11.48 -26.06
N ASP A 148 1.87 11.68 -27.19
CA ASP A 148 2.37 11.38 -28.55
C ASP A 148 2.99 9.97 -28.71
N ARG A 149 2.29 8.93 -28.24
CA ARG A 149 2.74 7.53 -28.25
C ARG A 149 4.03 7.29 -27.45
N GLY A 150 4.26 8.11 -26.43
CA GLY A 150 5.33 7.90 -25.46
C GLY A 150 4.95 6.85 -24.43
N ALA A 151 5.93 6.17 -23.87
CA ALA A 151 5.78 5.31 -22.73
C ALA A 151 6.87 5.56 -21.70
N VAL A 152 6.53 5.36 -20.43
CA VAL A 152 7.51 5.16 -19.36
C VAL A 152 7.54 3.68 -19.04
N VAL A 153 8.72 3.13 -18.88
CA VAL A 153 8.92 1.69 -18.71
C VAL A 153 9.59 1.40 -17.38
N ASP A 154 9.40 0.18 -16.88
CA ASP A 154 10.16 -0.30 -15.73
C ASP A 154 11.64 -0.43 -16.08
N PRO A 155 12.59 -0.10 -15.19
CA PRO A 155 14.01 -0.35 -15.39
C PRO A 155 14.32 -1.80 -15.79
N ALA A 156 13.59 -2.78 -15.26
CA ALA A 156 13.76 -4.19 -15.63
C ALA A 156 13.48 -4.45 -17.11
N PHE A 157 12.52 -3.74 -17.72
CA PHE A 157 12.27 -3.83 -19.16
C PHE A 157 13.49 -3.43 -19.99
N LEU A 158 14.17 -2.33 -19.61
CA LEU A 158 15.39 -1.88 -20.30
C LEU A 158 16.51 -2.90 -20.15
N LEU A 159 16.65 -3.50 -18.98
CA LEU A 159 17.67 -4.53 -18.73
C LEU A 159 17.42 -5.80 -19.55
N GLN A 160 16.17 -6.24 -19.66
CA GLN A 160 15.81 -7.44 -20.41
C GLN A 160 15.92 -7.25 -21.93
N THR A 161 15.56 -6.06 -22.41
CA THR A 161 15.52 -5.78 -23.85
C THR A 161 16.80 -5.14 -24.39
N ASN A 162 17.73 -4.72 -23.52
CA ASN A 162 18.89 -3.88 -23.87
C ASN A 162 18.52 -2.56 -24.57
N LEU A 163 17.26 -2.13 -24.49
CA LEU A 163 16.83 -0.85 -25.02
C LEU A 163 17.22 0.29 -24.06
N LYS A 164 17.24 1.50 -24.61
CA LYS A 164 17.54 2.73 -23.86
C LYS A 164 16.40 3.72 -24.01
N VAL A 165 16.32 4.69 -23.09
CA VAL A 165 15.42 5.84 -23.23
C VAL A 165 15.71 6.53 -24.58
N GLY A 166 14.66 6.83 -25.32
CA GLY A 166 14.72 7.33 -26.69
C GLY A 166 14.54 6.26 -27.77
N ASN A 167 14.75 4.97 -27.47
CA ASN A 167 14.45 3.89 -28.40
C ASN A 167 12.93 3.67 -28.51
N SER A 168 12.52 2.92 -29.50
CA SER A 168 11.14 2.56 -29.76
C SER A 168 10.96 1.06 -29.83
N PHE A 169 9.80 0.59 -29.46
CA PHE A 169 9.36 -0.79 -29.61
C PHE A 169 7.93 -0.83 -30.14
N GLN A 170 7.49 -1.97 -30.64
CA GLN A 170 6.17 -2.12 -31.25
C GLN A 170 5.24 -2.88 -30.31
N LEU A 171 4.06 -2.31 -30.06
CA LEU A 171 2.94 -2.93 -29.37
C LEU A 171 1.82 -3.19 -30.36
N GLY A 172 1.63 -4.44 -30.77
CA GLY A 172 0.68 -4.77 -31.83
C GLY A 172 0.99 -4.01 -33.13
N LYS A 173 0.11 -3.10 -33.54
CA LYS A 173 0.29 -2.27 -34.76
C LYS A 173 0.88 -0.89 -34.47
N THR A 174 1.13 -0.56 -33.21
CA THR A 174 1.56 0.78 -32.80
C THR A 174 3.02 0.77 -32.38
N THR A 175 3.79 1.72 -32.88
CA THR A 175 5.16 1.98 -32.41
C THR A 175 5.11 2.97 -31.25
N VAL A 176 5.77 2.63 -30.16
CA VAL A 176 5.80 3.39 -28.90
C VAL A 176 7.25 3.78 -28.61
N ARG A 177 7.47 5.02 -28.22
CA ARG A 177 8.78 5.54 -27.85
C ARG A 177 8.98 5.50 -26.34
N ILE A 178 10.12 5.07 -25.88
CA ILE A 178 10.50 5.08 -24.46
C ILE A 178 10.95 6.50 -24.11
N ASN A 179 10.16 7.22 -23.33
CA ASN A 179 10.48 8.59 -22.92
C ASN A 179 11.10 8.65 -21.51
N GLY A 180 11.05 7.55 -20.75
CA GLY A 180 11.68 7.49 -19.45
C GLY A 180 11.40 6.19 -18.72
N THR A 181 11.82 6.14 -17.46
CA THR A 181 11.62 4.99 -16.59
C THR A 181 10.81 5.38 -15.34
N VAL A 182 9.99 4.45 -14.86
CA VAL A 182 9.27 4.59 -13.61
C VAL A 182 10.04 3.85 -12.51
N THR A 183 10.45 4.59 -11.46
CA THR A 183 11.20 4.03 -10.33
C THR A 183 10.32 3.80 -9.12
N LYS A 184 9.24 4.57 -8.99
CA LYS A 184 8.25 4.40 -7.93
C LYS A 184 6.87 4.64 -8.53
N GLU A 185 5.97 3.68 -8.31
CA GLU A 185 4.57 3.76 -8.70
C GLU A 185 3.71 3.41 -7.48
N PRO A 186 2.67 4.19 -7.13
CA PRO A 186 1.64 3.72 -6.22
C PRO A 186 1.01 2.46 -6.84
N ASP A 187 0.38 1.58 -6.06
CA ASP A 187 -0.26 0.36 -6.55
C ASP A 187 0.70 -0.80 -6.95
N ARG A 188 1.99 -0.61 -6.91
CA ARG A 188 2.96 -1.65 -7.31
C ARG A 188 3.12 -2.79 -6.30
N ILE A 189 2.77 -2.58 -5.04
CA ILE A 189 2.96 -3.59 -3.97
C ILE A 189 2.10 -4.82 -4.21
N THR A 190 0.94 -4.66 -4.80
CA THR A 190 0.03 -5.78 -5.12
C THR A 190 0.63 -6.72 -6.19
N ARG A 191 1.60 -6.26 -6.97
CA ARG A 191 2.23 -7.00 -8.07
C ARG A 191 3.53 -7.71 -7.72
N ALA A 192 4.12 -7.41 -6.56
CA ALA A 192 5.37 -8.06 -6.12
C ALA A 192 5.22 -9.58 -5.89
N PHE A 193 3.99 -10.09 -5.86
CA PHE A 193 3.64 -11.49 -5.69
C PHE A 193 2.98 -12.11 -6.93
N SER A 194 2.91 -11.40 -8.05
CA SER A 194 2.44 -11.96 -9.32
C SER A 194 3.66 -12.44 -10.12
N ILE A 195 3.85 -13.75 -10.15
CA ILE A 195 4.81 -14.46 -11.01
C ILE A 195 4.19 -14.63 -12.39
#